data_9b05556dcc6fdb3d412a09e80e104297
#
_entry.id   9b05556dcc6fdb3d412a09e80e104297
#
_cell.length_a   1.000
_cell.length_b   1.000
_cell.length_c   1.000
_cell.angle_alpha   90.00
_cell.angle_beta   90.00
_cell.angle_gamma   90.00
#
_symmetry.space_group_name_H-M   'P 1'
#
loop_
_entity.id
_entity.type
_entity.pdbx_description
1 polymer ?
#
loop_
_entity_poly.entity_id
_entity_poly.type
_entity_poly.pdbx_seq_one_letter_code
_entity_poly.pdbx_strand_id
1 'polypeptide(L)'
;VIITSSTEYKNFFNAGMEVRFGLHLAGDNMFSDYAEIISIENDRIHLKLYKDLPHGLRIEAGREAIISTIGSWAHCRCHMVLEKRDAARDLFFRFQGPVTEQQQREYFRFDVFIPLRYKIPTNGDRASTEEKWYTSRLLTGNKALPVTVPWEKGQKIVRWNGTEEILPMWVNLSGGGLRIMIKERLETDTILDLEIFLPMNPTRVINAVGEVLRVKEQELSWERDTLYSTAMKFHLIDAKEREAIIAYIFMEQRNSLQKRIRQE
;
A
#
# COMPACT_ATOMS: atom_id res chain seq x y z
N VAL A 1 16.73 -0.60 8.30
CA VAL A 1 16.66 -0.99 6.88
C VAL A 1 17.60 -2.18 6.69
N ILE A 2 17.03 -3.34 6.36
CA ILE A 2 17.83 -4.53 6.03
C ILE A 2 18.09 -4.47 4.52
N ILE A 3 19.35 -4.52 4.12
CA ILE A 3 19.77 -4.59 2.73
C ILE A 3 20.40 -5.96 2.52
N THR A 4 19.82 -6.76 1.65
CA THR A 4 20.36 -8.02 1.19
C THR A 4 20.69 -7.92 -0.29
N SER A 5 21.65 -8.69 -0.78
CA SER A 5 22.03 -8.71 -2.18
C SER A 5 22.23 -10.14 -2.67
N SER A 6 21.77 -10.44 -3.88
CA SER A 6 21.90 -11.74 -4.53
C SER A 6 21.98 -11.59 -6.04
N THR A 7 22.65 -12.53 -6.69
CA THR A 7 22.68 -12.66 -8.17
C THR A 7 21.65 -13.66 -8.72
N GLU A 8 20.86 -14.27 -7.86
CA GLU A 8 19.75 -15.16 -8.28
C GLU A 8 18.51 -14.34 -8.67
N TYR A 9 18.53 -13.77 -9.84
CA TYR A 9 17.51 -12.80 -10.32
C TYR A 9 16.09 -13.33 -10.29
N LYS A 10 15.87 -14.63 -10.55
CA LYS A 10 14.54 -15.29 -10.53
C LYS A 10 13.89 -15.36 -9.15
N ASN A 11 14.64 -15.13 -8.07
CA ASN A 11 14.08 -15.04 -6.73
C ASN A 11 13.34 -13.71 -6.51
N PHE A 12 13.63 -12.70 -7.31
CA PHE A 12 13.13 -11.33 -7.15
C PHE A 12 12.22 -10.89 -8.29
N PHE A 13 12.46 -11.41 -9.48
CA PHE A 13 11.77 -11.04 -10.71
C PHE A 13 11.25 -12.29 -11.42
N ASN A 14 9.97 -12.28 -11.80
CA ASN A 14 9.32 -13.41 -12.48
C ASN A 14 8.56 -12.95 -13.71
N ALA A 15 8.37 -13.86 -14.69
CA ALA A 15 7.54 -13.60 -15.84
C ALA A 15 6.09 -13.25 -15.43
N GLY A 16 5.45 -12.32 -16.13
CA GLY A 16 4.16 -11.76 -15.80
C GLY A 16 4.19 -10.67 -14.71
N MET A 17 5.35 -10.39 -14.13
CA MET A 17 5.47 -9.36 -13.09
C MET A 17 5.55 -7.97 -13.72
N GLU A 18 4.77 -7.03 -13.17
CA GLU A 18 4.90 -5.61 -13.52
C GLU A 18 6.06 -4.99 -12.73
N VAL A 19 6.90 -4.26 -13.44
CA VAL A 19 8.09 -3.61 -12.91
C VAL A 19 8.18 -2.17 -13.39
N ARG A 20 8.87 -1.35 -12.62
CA ARG A 20 9.32 -0.03 -13.07
C ARG A 20 10.75 -0.16 -13.55
N PHE A 21 11.03 0.39 -14.73
CA PHE A 21 12.40 0.54 -15.19
C PHE A 21 12.75 2.00 -15.44
N GLY A 22 14.02 2.34 -15.31
CA GLY A 22 14.58 3.63 -15.64
C GLY A 22 15.77 3.42 -16.57
N LEU A 23 15.80 4.11 -17.71
CA LEU A 23 16.86 4.04 -18.70
C LEU A 23 17.62 5.36 -18.68
N HIS A 24 18.94 5.30 -18.51
CA HIS A 24 19.80 6.47 -18.58
C HIS A 24 19.91 6.96 -20.04
N LEU A 25 19.59 8.22 -20.24
CA LEU A 25 19.72 8.92 -21.52
C LEU A 25 21.03 9.70 -21.58
N ALA A 26 21.28 10.38 -22.69
CA ALA A 26 22.41 11.31 -22.81
C ALA A 26 22.26 12.49 -21.82
N GLY A 27 23.33 12.80 -21.10
CA GLY A 27 23.30 13.73 -19.94
C GLY A 27 22.71 13.04 -18.71
N ASP A 28 22.38 13.80 -17.67
CA ASP A 28 21.81 13.29 -16.41
C ASP A 28 20.31 12.94 -16.48
N ASN A 29 19.77 12.84 -17.69
CA ASN A 29 18.36 12.53 -17.90
C ASN A 29 18.08 11.05 -17.82
N MET A 30 16.94 10.69 -17.21
CA MET A 30 16.45 9.31 -17.12
C MET A 30 15.03 9.21 -17.65
N PHE A 31 14.82 8.30 -18.59
CA PHE A 31 13.49 7.86 -19.00
C PHE A 31 13.00 6.78 -18.03
N SER A 32 11.82 6.93 -17.49
CA SER A 32 11.22 5.94 -16.58
C SER A 32 9.81 5.59 -17.05
N ASP A 33 9.50 4.29 -17.07
CA ASP A 33 8.17 3.79 -17.40
C ASP A 33 7.94 2.44 -16.70
N TYR A 34 6.75 1.88 -16.92
CA TYR A 34 6.35 0.57 -16.44
C TYR A 34 6.44 -0.44 -17.57
N ALA A 35 6.76 -1.68 -17.22
CA ALA A 35 6.86 -2.78 -18.15
C ALA A 35 6.44 -4.10 -17.50
N GLU A 36 6.03 -5.05 -18.31
CA GLU A 36 5.83 -6.43 -17.92
C GLU A 36 7.08 -7.25 -18.22
N ILE A 37 7.48 -8.12 -17.31
CA ILE A 37 8.53 -9.11 -17.54
C ILE A 37 7.95 -10.25 -18.36
N ILE A 38 8.45 -10.44 -19.58
CA ILE A 38 8.04 -11.55 -20.46
C ILE A 38 8.82 -12.81 -20.13
N SER A 39 10.14 -12.71 -19.99
CA SER A 39 11.00 -13.85 -19.63
C SER A 39 12.26 -13.41 -18.91
N ILE A 40 12.86 -14.36 -18.17
CA ILE A 40 14.17 -14.22 -17.55
C ILE A 40 14.96 -15.50 -17.86
N GLU A 41 16.10 -15.35 -18.52
CA GLU A 41 17.00 -16.44 -18.87
C GLU A 41 18.41 -16.11 -18.39
N ASN A 42 18.85 -16.82 -17.35
CA ASN A 42 20.12 -16.56 -16.67
C ASN A 42 20.22 -15.09 -16.18
N ASP A 43 21.11 -14.31 -16.81
CA ASP A 43 21.36 -12.89 -16.55
C ASP A 43 20.61 -11.95 -17.53
N ARG A 44 19.72 -12.48 -18.38
CA ARG A 44 18.97 -11.70 -19.37
C ARG A 44 17.50 -11.59 -19.02
N ILE A 45 16.93 -10.43 -19.28
CA ILE A 45 15.51 -10.13 -19.06
C ILE A 45 14.90 -9.49 -20.29
N HIS A 46 13.71 -9.99 -20.65
CA HIS A 46 12.86 -9.40 -21.69
C HIS A 46 11.74 -8.61 -21.03
N LEU A 47 11.69 -7.30 -21.30
CA LEU A 47 10.66 -6.39 -20.84
C LEU A 47 9.78 -5.96 -22.02
N LYS A 48 8.46 -5.95 -21.80
CA LYS A 48 7.49 -5.41 -22.73
C LYS A 48 6.83 -4.17 -22.13
N LEU A 49 6.95 -3.05 -22.85
CA LEU A 49 6.37 -1.77 -22.43
C LEU A 49 4.85 -1.78 -22.64
N TYR A 50 4.10 -1.12 -21.75
CA TYR A 50 2.67 -0.91 -21.92
C TYR A 50 2.35 0.13 -23.00
N LYS A 51 3.26 1.07 -23.24
CA LYS A 51 3.13 2.14 -24.24
C LYS A 51 4.34 2.17 -25.15
N ASP A 52 4.17 2.75 -26.32
CA ASP A 52 5.30 3.00 -27.22
C ASP A 52 6.22 4.05 -26.60
N LEU A 53 7.50 3.94 -26.90
CA LEU A 53 8.48 4.94 -26.50
C LEU A 53 8.14 6.31 -27.12
N PRO A 54 8.42 7.42 -26.44
CA PRO A 54 8.19 8.75 -26.99
C PRO A 54 8.87 8.93 -28.35
N HIS A 55 8.17 9.62 -29.26
CA HIS A 55 8.73 9.94 -30.58
C HIS A 55 10.04 10.71 -30.42
N GLY A 56 11.07 10.27 -31.17
CA GLY A 56 12.39 10.89 -31.13
C GLY A 56 13.34 10.37 -30.08
N LEU A 57 12.87 9.52 -29.15
CA LEU A 57 13.73 8.88 -28.16
C LEU A 57 14.54 7.76 -28.84
N ARG A 58 15.83 8.04 -29.13
CA ARG A 58 16.76 7.02 -29.58
C ARG A 58 17.35 6.26 -28.42
N ILE A 59 17.06 4.98 -28.38
CA ILE A 59 17.61 4.06 -27.38
C ILE A 59 18.62 3.17 -28.09
N GLU A 60 19.88 3.27 -27.67
CA GLU A 60 20.99 2.50 -28.25
C GLU A 60 21.38 1.37 -27.27
N ALA A 61 21.84 0.24 -27.82
CA ALA A 61 22.44 -0.82 -27.02
C ALA A 61 23.64 -0.31 -26.22
N GLY A 62 23.88 -0.90 -25.04
CA GLY A 62 24.91 -0.46 -24.09
C GLY A 62 24.46 0.60 -23.10
N ARG A 63 23.23 1.11 -23.18
CA ARG A 63 22.70 2.07 -22.20
C ARG A 63 22.40 1.40 -20.87
N GLU A 64 22.84 2.04 -19.81
CA GLU A 64 22.53 1.61 -18.43
C GLU A 64 21.07 1.84 -18.10
N ALA A 65 20.51 0.92 -17.35
CA ALA A 65 19.15 0.98 -16.85
C ALA A 65 19.06 0.41 -15.45
N ILE A 66 17.94 0.68 -14.82
CA ILE A 66 17.61 0.19 -13.47
C ILE A 66 16.21 -0.40 -13.53
N ILE A 67 16.06 -1.62 -13.02
CA ILE A 67 14.77 -2.25 -12.80
C ILE A 67 14.41 -2.24 -11.32
N SER A 68 13.14 -2.07 -11.00
CA SER A 68 12.65 -2.14 -9.63
C SER A 68 11.25 -2.74 -9.54
N THR A 69 10.98 -3.47 -8.44
CA THR A 69 9.67 -4.04 -8.16
C THR A 69 8.66 -2.96 -7.76
N ILE A 70 7.36 -3.24 -8.03
CA ILE A 70 6.26 -2.35 -7.70
C ILE A 70 5.42 -2.99 -6.60
N GLY A 71 5.04 -2.18 -5.61
CA GLY A 71 4.04 -2.59 -4.61
C GLY A 71 4.42 -3.73 -3.68
N SER A 72 5.61 -4.31 -3.82
CA SER A 72 6.10 -5.40 -2.99
C SER A 72 6.42 -4.97 -1.55
N TRP A 73 6.51 -5.94 -0.66
CA TRP A 73 6.98 -5.80 0.72
C TRP A 73 8.37 -5.17 0.79
N ALA A 74 9.28 -5.66 -0.04
CA ALA A 74 10.62 -5.13 -0.21
C ALA A 74 10.75 -4.49 -1.60
N HIS A 75 11.52 -3.43 -1.67
CA HIS A 75 11.89 -2.79 -2.92
C HIS A 75 13.15 -3.47 -3.46
N CYS A 76 12.98 -4.32 -4.46
CA CYS A 76 14.10 -4.96 -5.14
C CYS A 76 14.54 -4.07 -6.29
N ARG A 77 15.84 -3.84 -6.40
CA ARG A 77 16.45 -3.00 -7.43
C ARG A 77 17.68 -3.70 -8.02
N CYS A 78 17.82 -3.65 -9.33
CA CYS A 78 19.00 -4.15 -10.01
C CYS A 78 19.40 -3.23 -11.17
N HIS A 79 20.70 -3.11 -11.39
CA HIS A 79 21.23 -2.45 -12.58
C HIS A 79 21.17 -3.40 -13.76
N MET A 80 20.97 -2.83 -14.94
CA MET A 80 20.90 -3.56 -16.21
C MET A 80 21.56 -2.75 -17.31
N VAL A 81 21.93 -3.44 -18.38
CA VAL A 81 22.37 -2.79 -19.65
C VAL A 81 21.46 -3.26 -20.76
N LEU A 82 21.02 -2.33 -21.60
CA LEU A 82 20.23 -2.63 -22.78
C LEU A 82 21.10 -3.37 -23.79
N GLU A 83 20.71 -4.60 -24.17
CA GLU A 83 21.39 -5.37 -25.21
C GLU A 83 20.81 -5.06 -26.60
N LYS A 84 19.48 -5.05 -26.70
CA LYS A 84 18.79 -4.78 -27.96
C LYS A 84 17.34 -4.34 -27.76
N ARG A 85 16.80 -3.78 -28.82
CA ARG A 85 15.37 -3.49 -28.98
C ARG A 85 14.89 -4.20 -30.25
N ASP A 86 13.92 -5.10 -30.13
CA ASP A 86 13.43 -5.85 -31.31
C ASP A 86 12.18 -5.21 -31.92
N ALA A 87 11.29 -4.65 -31.14
CA ALA A 87 10.06 -4.00 -31.57
C ALA A 87 9.83 -2.67 -30.85
N ALA A 88 8.72 -2.01 -31.18
CA ALA A 88 8.39 -0.72 -30.52
C ALA A 88 8.37 -0.80 -28.99
N ARG A 89 8.02 -1.97 -28.44
CA ARG A 89 7.80 -2.19 -27.01
C ARG A 89 8.68 -3.26 -26.38
N ASP A 90 9.47 -3.99 -27.14
CA ASP A 90 10.25 -5.12 -26.66
C ASP A 90 11.71 -4.72 -26.44
N LEU A 91 12.12 -4.74 -25.17
CA LEU A 91 13.45 -4.36 -24.71
C LEU A 91 14.13 -5.55 -24.04
N PHE A 92 15.36 -5.82 -24.42
CA PHE A 92 16.17 -6.91 -23.87
C PHE A 92 17.35 -6.32 -23.11
N PHE A 93 17.43 -6.66 -21.85
CA PHE A 93 18.50 -6.20 -20.97
C PHE A 93 19.30 -7.37 -20.41
N ARG A 94 20.53 -7.08 -20.03
CA ARG A 94 21.35 -7.94 -19.20
C ARG A 94 21.50 -7.33 -17.83
N PHE A 95 21.27 -8.12 -16.78
CA PHE A 95 21.52 -7.70 -15.42
C PHE A 95 22.99 -7.41 -15.17
N GLN A 96 23.27 -6.39 -14.37
CA GLN A 96 24.62 -6.03 -13.94
C GLN A 96 24.68 -5.96 -12.41
N GLY A 97 25.49 -6.86 -11.84
CA GLY A 97 25.65 -6.95 -10.39
C GLY A 97 24.46 -7.57 -9.67
N PRO A 98 24.47 -7.53 -8.36
CA PRO A 98 23.45 -8.17 -7.53
C PRO A 98 22.15 -7.37 -7.49
N VAL A 99 21.03 -8.08 -7.27
CA VAL A 99 19.78 -7.45 -6.85
C VAL A 99 19.95 -6.93 -5.43
N THR A 100 19.66 -5.68 -5.22
CA THR A 100 19.59 -5.07 -3.90
C THR A 100 18.15 -5.09 -3.43
N GLU A 101 17.89 -5.79 -2.33
CA GLU A 101 16.61 -5.80 -1.66
C GLU A 101 16.66 -4.82 -0.49
N GLN A 102 15.79 -3.82 -0.52
CA GLN A 102 15.65 -2.86 0.55
C GLN A 102 14.24 -2.96 1.13
N GLN A 103 14.15 -3.43 2.35
CA GLN A 103 12.89 -3.38 3.09
C GLN A 103 12.57 -1.92 3.42
N GLN A 104 11.64 -1.34 2.67
CA GLN A 104 11.22 0.07 2.85
C GLN A 104 10.09 0.23 3.87
N ARG A 105 9.44 -0.88 4.26
CA ARG A 105 8.28 -0.86 5.13
C ARG A 105 8.53 -1.69 6.37
N GLU A 106 8.29 -1.09 7.49
CA GLU A 106 8.35 -1.78 8.78
C GLU A 106 7.18 -2.79 8.93
N TYR A 107 6.02 -2.46 8.35
CA TYR A 107 4.81 -3.26 8.46
C TYR A 107 4.25 -3.65 7.09
N PHE A 108 3.80 -4.90 7.00
CA PHE A 108 3.04 -5.40 5.85
C PHE A 108 1.71 -4.65 5.72
N ARG A 109 1.23 -4.45 4.50
CA ARG A 109 -0.03 -3.78 4.17
C ARG A 109 -0.96 -4.74 3.46
N PHE A 110 -2.24 -4.66 3.79
CA PHE A 110 -3.25 -5.48 3.15
C PHE A 110 -4.54 -4.67 2.96
N ASP A 111 -5.20 -4.87 1.82
CA ASP A 111 -6.48 -4.23 1.56
C ASP A 111 -7.59 -5.04 2.25
N VAL A 112 -8.30 -4.40 3.16
CA VAL A 112 -9.38 -4.98 3.94
C VAL A 112 -10.65 -4.14 3.79
N PHE A 113 -11.80 -4.79 3.92
CA PHE A 113 -13.10 -4.11 3.92
C PHE A 113 -13.67 -4.17 5.34
N ILE A 114 -13.53 -3.07 6.08
CA ILE A 114 -13.82 -3.00 7.52
C ILE A 114 -14.55 -1.73 7.90
N PRO A 115 -15.39 -1.77 8.95
CA PRO A 115 -15.95 -0.55 9.52
C PRO A 115 -14.84 0.34 10.11
N LEU A 116 -14.89 1.61 9.74
CA LEU A 116 -13.94 2.62 10.19
C LEU A 116 -14.66 3.96 10.32
N ARG A 117 -14.38 4.65 11.41
CA ARG A 117 -14.81 6.02 11.65
C ARG A 117 -13.59 6.91 11.89
N TYR A 118 -13.58 8.08 11.30
CA TYR A 118 -12.59 9.11 11.56
C TYR A 118 -13.28 10.41 11.93
N LYS A 119 -12.59 11.22 12.72
CA LYS A 119 -13.03 12.56 13.09
C LYS A 119 -11.87 13.53 12.95
N ILE A 120 -12.14 14.66 12.34
CA ILE A 120 -11.20 15.79 12.31
C ILE A 120 -11.47 16.59 13.58
N PRO A 121 -10.49 16.75 14.48
CA PRO A 121 -10.66 17.52 15.71
C PRO A 121 -11.05 18.97 15.39
N THR A 122 -12.09 19.47 16.04
CA THR A 122 -12.70 20.78 15.74
C THR A 122 -11.72 21.94 15.91
N ASN A 123 -10.72 21.81 16.77
CA ASN A 123 -9.74 22.85 17.05
C ASN A 123 -8.41 22.67 16.32
N GLY A 124 -8.24 21.59 15.52
CA GLY A 124 -6.98 21.30 14.82
C GLY A 124 -5.75 21.14 15.72
N ASP A 125 -5.92 21.24 17.03
CA ASP A 125 -4.84 21.23 17.99
C ASP A 125 -4.38 19.78 18.28
N ARG A 126 -3.15 19.51 17.87
CA ARG A 126 -2.47 18.24 18.11
C ARG A 126 -2.41 17.87 19.59
N ALA A 127 -2.03 18.82 20.45
CA ALA A 127 -1.87 18.58 21.86
C ALA A 127 -3.18 18.18 22.54
N SER A 128 -4.28 18.84 22.21
CA SER A 128 -5.63 18.49 22.71
C SER A 128 -6.08 17.10 22.27
N THR A 129 -5.76 16.69 21.03
CA THR A 129 -6.09 15.36 20.52
C THR A 129 -5.27 14.28 21.22
N GLU A 130 -3.99 14.52 21.42
CA GLU A 130 -3.09 13.62 22.16
C GLU A 130 -3.56 13.46 23.63
N GLU A 131 -3.87 14.55 24.31
CA GLU A 131 -4.38 14.54 25.68
C GLU A 131 -5.70 13.73 25.79
N LYS A 132 -6.64 13.95 24.88
CA LYS A 132 -7.89 13.17 24.82
C LYS A 132 -7.62 11.68 24.62
N TRP A 133 -6.69 11.34 23.74
CA TRP A 133 -6.34 9.94 23.49
C TRP A 133 -5.76 9.29 24.74
N TYR A 134 -4.81 9.93 25.44
CA TYR A 134 -4.25 9.45 26.70
C TYR A 134 -5.32 9.33 27.78
N THR A 135 -6.14 10.36 27.96
CA THR A 135 -7.21 10.38 28.96
C THR A 135 -8.24 9.28 28.72
N SER A 136 -8.64 9.04 27.45
CA SER A 136 -9.58 7.99 27.10
C SER A 136 -9.10 6.59 27.46
N ARG A 137 -7.80 6.38 27.57
CA ARG A 137 -7.18 5.10 27.95
C ARG A 137 -7.08 4.90 29.45
N LEU A 138 -6.95 5.97 30.19
CA LEU A 138 -6.95 5.93 31.66
C LEU A 138 -8.36 5.64 32.21
N LEU A 139 -9.39 6.06 31.48
CA LEU A 139 -10.78 5.80 31.81
C LEU A 139 -11.16 4.35 31.44
N THR A 140 -10.67 3.39 32.21
CA THR A 140 -11.02 1.96 32.10
C THR A 140 -12.41 1.69 32.65
N GLY A 141 -13.44 2.38 32.16
CA GLY A 141 -14.83 2.06 32.44
C GLY A 141 -15.39 1.01 31.50
N ASN A 142 -16.54 0.41 31.86
CA ASN A 142 -17.30 -0.52 31.03
C ASN A 142 -17.64 0.12 29.66
N LYS A 143 -16.71 0.07 28.70
CA LYS A 143 -17.03 0.44 27.32
C LYS A 143 -17.93 -0.66 26.76
N ALA A 144 -19.12 -0.28 26.29
CA ALA A 144 -19.98 -1.21 25.57
C ALA A 144 -19.19 -1.85 24.43
N LEU A 145 -19.26 -3.18 24.32
CA LEU A 145 -18.65 -3.86 23.20
C LEU A 145 -19.42 -3.55 21.91
N PRO A 146 -18.74 -3.28 20.79
CA PRO A 146 -19.43 -3.07 19.54
C PRO A 146 -20.14 -4.35 19.09
N VAL A 147 -21.38 -4.20 18.62
CA VAL A 147 -22.16 -5.31 18.09
C VAL A 147 -21.98 -5.33 16.58
N THR A 148 -21.46 -6.45 16.07
CA THR A 148 -21.33 -6.67 14.63
C THR A 148 -22.62 -7.27 14.09
N VAL A 149 -23.23 -6.62 13.11
CA VAL A 149 -24.49 -7.03 12.48
C VAL A 149 -24.23 -7.40 11.03
N PRO A 150 -24.79 -8.51 10.51
CA PRO A 150 -24.74 -8.84 9.09
C PRO A 150 -25.31 -7.69 8.25
N TRP A 151 -24.66 -7.39 7.15
CA TRP A 151 -25.07 -6.41 6.16
C TRP A 151 -25.04 -7.05 4.77
N GLU A 152 -25.23 -6.29 3.72
CA GLU A 152 -25.31 -6.80 2.34
C GLU A 152 -24.11 -7.67 1.95
N LYS A 153 -24.37 -8.73 1.17
CA LYS A 153 -23.35 -9.63 0.59
C LYS A 153 -22.35 -10.22 1.60
N GLY A 154 -22.79 -10.50 2.83
CA GLY A 154 -21.94 -11.09 3.87
C GLY A 154 -20.98 -10.10 4.55
N GLN A 155 -21.11 -8.84 4.25
CA GLN A 155 -20.40 -7.76 4.93
C GLN A 155 -20.98 -7.54 6.33
N LYS A 156 -20.25 -6.85 7.18
CA LYS A 156 -20.64 -6.58 8.55
C LYS A 156 -20.55 -5.09 8.85
N ILE A 157 -21.63 -4.55 9.41
CA ILE A 157 -21.62 -3.21 10.00
C ILE A 157 -21.43 -3.32 11.50
N VAL A 158 -21.02 -2.22 12.10
CA VAL A 158 -20.88 -2.14 13.55
C VAL A 158 -21.92 -1.17 14.11
N ARG A 159 -22.65 -1.62 15.14
CA ARG A 159 -23.45 -0.77 16.00
C ARG A 159 -22.70 -0.55 17.29
N TRP A 160 -22.42 0.69 17.60
CA TRP A 160 -21.67 1.05 18.80
C TRP A 160 -22.25 2.30 19.43
N ASN A 161 -22.35 2.28 20.75
CA ASN A 161 -22.94 3.35 21.55
C ASN A 161 -24.40 3.73 21.18
N GLY A 162 -25.13 2.81 20.56
CA GLY A 162 -26.60 2.90 20.41
C GLY A 162 -27.14 3.84 19.36
N THR A 163 -26.31 4.58 18.60
CA THR A 163 -26.81 5.67 17.77
C THR A 163 -26.44 5.63 16.30
N GLU A 164 -25.33 5.06 15.88
CA GLU A 164 -24.92 5.11 14.48
C GLU A 164 -24.41 3.75 13.97
N GLU A 165 -24.86 3.38 12.78
CA GLU A 165 -24.32 2.25 12.04
C GLU A 165 -23.04 2.69 11.34
N ILE A 166 -21.92 2.04 11.70
CA ILE A 166 -20.62 2.31 11.07
C ILE A 166 -20.46 1.34 9.92
N LEU A 167 -20.53 1.89 8.72
CA LEU A 167 -20.43 1.13 7.49
C LEU A 167 -18.98 0.72 7.21
N PRO A 168 -18.76 -0.46 6.60
CA PRO A 168 -17.44 -0.85 6.18
C PRO A 168 -16.99 -0.06 4.94
N MET A 169 -15.70 0.16 4.83
CA MET A 169 -15.04 0.78 3.69
C MET A 169 -13.74 0.07 3.35
N TRP A 170 -13.23 0.27 2.14
CA TRP A 170 -11.93 -0.24 1.76
C TRP A 170 -10.81 0.54 2.46
N VAL A 171 -9.98 -0.19 3.17
CA VAL A 171 -8.84 0.32 3.92
C VAL A 171 -7.58 -0.46 3.54
N ASN A 172 -6.55 0.22 3.05
CA ASN A 172 -5.22 -0.36 2.97
C ASN A 172 -4.55 -0.21 4.33
N LEU A 173 -4.58 -1.27 5.13
CA LEU A 173 -4.23 -1.27 6.55
C LEU A 173 -2.86 -1.89 6.80
N SER A 174 -2.13 -1.35 7.77
CA SER A 174 -0.85 -1.90 8.27
C SER A 174 -0.66 -1.58 9.74
N GLY A 175 0.34 -2.22 10.40
CA GLY A 175 0.71 -1.86 11.77
C GLY A 175 1.24 -0.43 11.94
N GLY A 176 1.67 0.24 10.87
CA GLY A 176 2.18 1.61 10.91
C GLY A 176 1.17 2.69 10.53
N GLY A 177 0.02 2.33 9.96
CA GLY A 177 -0.97 3.29 9.49
C GLY A 177 -1.92 2.72 8.47
N LEU A 178 -2.67 3.58 7.82
CA LEU A 178 -3.70 3.18 6.86
C LEU A 178 -3.80 4.15 5.68
N ARG A 179 -4.49 3.72 4.63
CA ARG A 179 -4.91 4.57 3.52
C ARG A 179 -6.37 4.30 3.21
N ILE A 180 -7.14 5.36 3.06
CA ILE A 180 -8.58 5.35 2.75
C ILE A 180 -8.91 6.29 1.60
N MET A 181 -10.07 6.09 1.01
CA MET A 181 -10.68 6.99 0.03
C MET A 181 -11.75 7.80 0.75
N ILE A 182 -11.63 9.12 0.76
CA ILE A 182 -12.58 10.05 1.39
C ILE A 182 -12.95 11.18 0.45
N LYS A 183 -14.08 11.85 0.72
CA LYS A 183 -14.56 12.99 -0.09
C LYS A 183 -13.85 14.30 0.29
N GLU A 184 -13.42 14.41 1.53
CA GLU A 184 -12.75 15.59 2.03
C GLU A 184 -11.28 15.61 1.59
N ARG A 185 -10.84 16.74 1.03
CA ARG A 185 -9.44 16.99 0.80
C ARG A 185 -8.79 17.48 2.09
N LEU A 186 -8.03 16.61 2.73
CA LEU A 186 -7.25 16.95 3.91
C LEU A 186 -5.88 17.52 3.53
N GLU A 187 -5.32 18.34 4.40
CA GLU A 187 -3.94 18.79 4.27
C GLU A 187 -2.98 17.76 4.91
N THR A 188 -1.72 17.77 4.47
CA THR A 188 -0.67 17.00 5.15
C THR A 188 -0.52 17.49 6.59
N ASP A 189 -0.05 16.61 7.47
CA ASP A 189 0.11 16.85 8.91
C ASP A 189 -1.20 17.06 9.69
N THR A 190 -2.36 16.98 9.01
CA THR A 190 -3.67 16.97 9.68
C THR A 190 -3.76 15.75 10.60
N ILE A 191 -4.20 15.97 11.83
CA ILE A 191 -4.42 14.92 12.83
C ILE A 191 -5.88 14.50 12.83
N LEU A 192 -6.14 13.19 12.92
CA LEU A 192 -7.48 12.60 12.97
C LEU A 192 -7.60 11.61 14.11
N ASP A 193 -8.74 11.63 14.79
CA ASP A 193 -9.15 10.54 15.67
C ASP A 193 -9.67 9.38 14.82
N LEU A 194 -9.15 8.18 15.04
CA LEU A 194 -9.48 6.98 14.29
C LEU A 194 -10.08 5.91 15.20
N GLU A 195 -11.23 5.37 14.81
CA GLU A 195 -11.85 4.19 15.40
C GLU A 195 -11.95 3.11 14.32
N ILE A 196 -11.13 2.08 14.45
CA ILE A 196 -11.02 0.97 13.50
C ILE A 196 -11.66 -0.25 14.15
N PHE A 197 -12.64 -0.85 13.49
CA PHE A 197 -13.36 -2.00 14.00
C PHE A 197 -12.90 -3.25 13.27
N LEU A 198 -12.07 -4.06 13.94
CA LEU A 198 -11.61 -5.32 13.39
C LEU A 198 -12.70 -6.39 13.62
N PRO A 199 -13.27 -6.99 12.54
CA PRO A 199 -14.35 -7.97 12.64
C PRO A 199 -13.81 -9.34 13.10
N MET A 200 -13.21 -9.36 14.26
CA MET A 200 -12.75 -10.55 14.99
C MET A 200 -13.86 -11.09 15.88
N ASN A 201 -13.62 -12.15 16.60
CA ASN A 201 -14.55 -12.67 17.62
C ASN A 201 -13.85 -12.69 18.99
N PRO A 202 -14.19 -11.78 19.90
CA PRO A 202 -15.13 -10.64 19.74
C PRO A 202 -14.57 -9.54 18.82
N THR A 203 -15.47 -8.68 18.30
CA THR A 203 -15.09 -7.49 17.52
C THR A 203 -14.19 -6.59 18.36
N ARG A 204 -13.05 -6.20 17.81
CA ARG A 204 -12.07 -5.39 18.50
C ARG A 204 -12.07 -3.95 17.99
N VAL A 205 -12.17 -3.00 18.88
CA VAL A 205 -12.05 -1.57 18.58
C VAL A 205 -10.61 -1.14 18.79
N ILE A 206 -10.05 -0.50 17.79
CA ILE A 206 -8.74 0.13 17.84
C ILE A 206 -8.95 1.64 17.84
N ASN A 207 -8.43 2.31 18.85
CA ASN A 207 -8.48 3.77 18.95
C ASN A 207 -7.07 4.31 18.70
N ALA A 208 -6.91 5.03 17.62
CA ALA A 208 -5.61 5.58 17.23
C ALA A 208 -5.74 7.05 16.83
N VAL A 209 -4.64 7.77 16.88
CA VAL A 209 -4.51 9.09 16.26
C VAL A 209 -3.72 8.92 14.96
N GLY A 210 -4.34 9.31 13.85
CA GLY A 210 -3.71 9.31 12.52
C GLY A 210 -3.16 10.68 12.18
N GLU A 211 -2.01 10.72 11.51
CA GLU A 211 -1.42 11.93 10.90
C GLU A 211 -1.35 11.75 9.39
N VAL A 212 -1.94 12.67 8.65
CA VAL A 212 -1.97 12.65 7.18
C VAL A 212 -0.56 12.86 6.62
N LEU A 213 -0.07 11.86 5.87
CA LEU A 213 1.23 11.92 5.20
C LEU A 213 1.13 12.38 3.76
N ARG A 214 0.04 12.02 3.08
CA ARG A 214 -0.12 12.29 1.65
C ARG A 214 -1.57 12.17 1.24
N VAL A 215 -1.99 13.08 0.39
CA VAL A 215 -3.30 13.10 -0.26
C VAL A 215 -3.09 13.09 -1.77
N LYS A 216 -3.83 12.24 -2.48
CA LYS A 216 -3.86 12.19 -3.94
C LYS A 216 -5.29 12.25 -4.40
N GLU A 217 -5.58 13.16 -5.29
CA GLU A 217 -6.85 13.22 -5.98
C GLU A 217 -7.00 12.03 -6.93
N GLN A 218 -8.20 11.41 -6.92
CA GLN A 218 -8.58 10.35 -7.84
C GLN A 218 -9.92 10.72 -8.47
N GLU A 219 -9.90 10.96 -9.76
CA GLU A 219 -11.11 11.09 -10.56
C GLU A 219 -11.63 9.68 -10.87
N LEU A 220 -12.83 9.37 -10.40
CA LEU A 220 -13.54 8.16 -10.82
C LEU A 220 -14.31 8.47 -12.10
N SER A 221 -13.96 7.81 -13.18
CA SER A 221 -14.52 8.08 -14.53
C SER A 221 -16.03 7.90 -14.65
N TRP A 222 -16.71 7.30 -13.66
CA TRP A 222 -18.15 7.03 -13.64
C TRP A 222 -18.92 7.74 -12.51
N GLU A 223 -18.24 8.38 -11.57
CA GLU A 223 -18.87 9.18 -10.51
C GLU A 223 -18.51 10.65 -10.68
N ARG A 224 -19.50 11.54 -10.44
CA ARG A 224 -19.27 13.00 -10.46
C ARG A 224 -18.51 13.50 -9.23
N ASP A 225 -18.25 12.61 -8.27
CA ASP A 225 -17.60 12.94 -7.00
C ASP A 225 -16.08 12.73 -7.10
N THR A 226 -15.33 13.76 -6.75
CA THR A 226 -13.88 13.64 -6.55
C THR A 226 -13.61 12.94 -5.23
N LEU A 227 -12.79 11.88 -5.24
CA LEU A 227 -12.31 11.20 -4.05
C LEU A 227 -10.83 11.47 -3.84
N TYR A 228 -10.43 11.49 -2.59
CA TYR A 228 -9.05 11.69 -2.19
C TYR A 228 -8.48 10.45 -1.51
N SER A 229 -7.45 9.87 -2.13
CA SER A 229 -6.66 8.78 -1.54
C SER A 229 -5.76 9.36 -0.46
N THR A 230 -6.19 9.23 0.80
CA THR A 230 -5.52 9.81 1.96
C THR A 230 -4.76 8.74 2.72
N ALA A 231 -3.43 8.88 2.76
CA ALA A 231 -2.52 8.00 3.48
C ALA A 231 -2.10 8.63 4.80
N MET A 232 -2.25 7.86 5.89
CA MET A 232 -1.97 8.28 7.26
C MET A 232 -1.02 7.30 7.95
N LYS A 233 -0.13 7.82 8.80
CA LYS A 233 0.59 7.01 9.79
C LYS A 233 -0.17 7.06 11.13
N PHE A 234 -0.04 6.02 11.95
CA PHE A 234 -0.47 6.10 13.33
C PHE A 234 0.54 6.96 14.11
N HIS A 235 0.09 8.15 14.49
CA HIS A 235 0.83 9.05 15.37
C HIS A 235 0.81 8.51 16.79
N LEU A 236 -0.38 8.12 17.28
CA LEU A 236 -0.57 7.42 18.54
C LEU A 236 -1.38 6.15 18.34
N ILE A 237 -0.85 5.05 18.81
CA ILE A 237 -1.53 3.76 18.89
C ILE A 237 -0.92 2.92 20.02
N ASP A 238 -1.74 2.21 20.77
CA ASP A 238 -1.24 1.27 21.77
C ASP A 238 -0.55 0.07 21.14
N ALA A 239 0.50 -0.45 21.77
CA ALA A 239 1.25 -1.58 21.27
C ALA A 239 0.38 -2.83 21.06
N LYS A 240 -0.53 -3.14 22.01
CA LYS A 240 -1.45 -4.29 21.91
C LYS A 240 -2.49 -4.11 20.81
N GLU A 241 -2.89 -2.87 20.54
CA GLU A 241 -3.80 -2.54 19.43
C GLU A 241 -3.09 -2.66 18.09
N ARG A 242 -1.83 -2.23 17.99
CA ARG A 242 -0.99 -2.42 16.82
C ARG A 242 -0.78 -3.92 16.51
N GLU A 243 -0.47 -4.72 17.52
CA GLU A 243 -0.34 -6.17 17.38
C GLU A 243 -1.64 -6.82 16.89
N ALA A 244 -2.80 -6.34 17.37
CA ALA A 244 -4.08 -6.83 16.90
C ALA A 244 -4.34 -6.52 15.43
N ILE A 245 -3.96 -5.33 14.95
CA ILE A 245 -4.02 -5.00 13.52
C ILE A 245 -3.14 -5.97 12.71
N ILE A 246 -1.91 -6.19 13.15
CA ILE A 246 -0.97 -7.09 12.47
C ILE A 246 -1.53 -8.51 12.41
N ALA A 247 -2.02 -9.04 13.53
CA ALA A 247 -2.63 -10.37 13.59
C ALA A 247 -3.85 -10.49 12.67
N TYR A 248 -4.71 -9.47 12.65
CA TYR A 248 -5.88 -9.41 11.77
C TYR A 248 -5.48 -9.45 10.28
N ILE A 249 -4.50 -8.64 9.88
CA ILE A 249 -4.00 -8.61 8.50
C ILE A 249 -3.49 -9.99 8.06
N PHE A 250 -2.71 -10.67 8.88
CA PHE A 250 -2.23 -12.02 8.57
C PHE A 250 -3.37 -13.05 8.48
N MET A 251 -4.39 -12.93 9.32
CA MET A 251 -5.58 -13.76 9.24
C MET A 251 -6.32 -13.55 7.91
N GLU A 252 -6.58 -12.31 7.51
CA GLU A 252 -7.26 -11.98 6.26
C GLU A 252 -6.45 -12.40 5.03
N GLN A 253 -5.14 -12.23 5.06
CA GLN A 253 -4.25 -12.73 4.00
C GLN A 253 -4.37 -14.25 3.83
N ARG A 254 -4.36 -15.00 4.94
CA ARG A 254 -4.52 -16.46 4.92
C ARG A 254 -5.88 -16.85 4.35
N ASN A 255 -6.94 -16.19 4.79
CA ASN A 255 -8.29 -16.43 4.29
C ASN A 255 -8.40 -16.16 2.77
N SER A 256 -7.76 -15.10 2.30
CA SER A 256 -7.72 -14.75 0.87
C SER A 256 -6.99 -15.81 0.03
N LEU A 257 -5.85 -16.30 0.50
CA LEU A 257 -5.10 -17.38 -0.17
C LEU A 257 -5.90 -18.68 -0.23
N GLN A 258 -6.56 -19.08 0.86
CA GLN A 258 -7.41 -20.28 0.89
C GLN A 258 -8.61 -20.20 -0.07
N LYS A 259 -9.20 -19.02 -0.23
CA LYS A 259 -10.30 -18.81 -1.19
C LYS A 259 -9.82 -18.96 -2.64
N ARG A 260 -8.64 -18.47 -2.99
CA ARG A 260 -8.05 -18.63 -4.33
C ARG A 260 -7.80 -20.09 -4.67
N ILE A 261 -7.18 -20.85 -3.76
CA ILE A 261 -6.90 -22.30 -3.95
C ILE A 261 -8.18 -23.12 -4.15
N ARG A 262 -9.31 -22.70 -3.59
CA ARG A 262 -10.60 -23.41 -3.75
C ARG A 262 -11.35 -23.06 -5.03
N GLN A 263 -10.94 -22.05 -5.74
CA GLN A 263 -11.55 -21.58 -6.99
C GLN A 263 -10.78 -22.04 -8.24
N GLU A 264 -9.56 -22.55 -8.06
CA GLU A 264 -8.78 -23.29 -9.05
C GLU A 264 -9.11 -24.80 -8.99
#